data_eb774210a606b33dbf2811b0c85b655e
#
_entry.id   eb774210a606b33dbf2811b0c85b655e
#
_cell.length_a   1.000
_cell.length_b   1.000
_cell.length_c   1.000
_cell.angle_alpha   90.00
_cell.angle_beta   90.00
_cell.angle_gamma   90.00
#
_symmetry.space_group_name_H-M   'P 1'
#
loop_
_entity.id
_entity.type
_entity.pdbx_description
1 polymer ?
#
loop_
_entity_poly.entity_id
_entity_poly.type
_entity_poly.pdbx_seq_one_letter_code
_entity_poly.pdbx_strand_id
1 'polypeptide(L)'
;MIILTIRTEKPDSEIGLYDGQTQLAYETWPAHRQLAETIHRKIEALLAGHQKGWQDVQGIVCFQGPGSFTGLRIGLTVANALSYSYQLPIVATQNPEWLEMGIRRLEAGEDDSLALPFYGADAHITLPKK
;
A
#
# COMPACT_ATOMS: atom_id res chain seq x y z
N MET A 1 0.52 1.99 -16.91
CA MET A 1 0.24 2.69 -15.65
C MET A 1 1.23 2.22 -14.59
N ILE A 2 1.99 3.14 -14.03
CA ILE A 2 3.01 2.82 -13.04
C ILE A 2 2.37 2.88 -11.65
N ILE A 3 2.45 1.77 -10.94
CA ILE A 3 1.72 1.59 -9.68
C ILE A 3 2.68 1.17 -8.57
N LEU A 4 2.58 1.82 -7.43
CA LEU A 4 3.31 1.47 -6.22
C LEU A 4 2.40 0.65 -5.32
N THR A 5 2.91 -0.46 -4.77
CA THR A 5 2.13 -1.31 -3.87
C THR A 5 2.80 -1.37 -2.50
N ILE A 6 1.99 -1.41 -1.44
CA ILE A 6 2.47 -1.36 -0.06
C ILE A 6 1.72 -2.37 0.79
N ARG A 7 2.47 -3.18 1.54
CA ARG A 7 1.89 -4.15 2.49
C ARG A 7 2.77 -4.25 3.72
N THR A 8 2.22 -4.01 4.91
CA THR A 8 3.02 -3.87 6.13
C THR A 8 2.48 -4.61 7.34
N GLU A 9 1.49 -5.48 7.19
CA GLU A 9 0.91 -6.12 8.38
C GLU A 9 1.74 -7.31 8.88
N LYS A 10 2.69 -7.81 8.09
CA LYS A 10 3.53 -8.94 8.48
C LYS A 10 4.86 -8.44 9.05
N PRO A 11 5.63 -9.30 9.74
CA PRO A 11 6.96 -8.89 10.21
C PRO A 11 7.85 -8.37 9.08
N ASP A 12 7.76 -8.99 7.90
CA ASP A 12 8.43 -8.46 6.74
C ASP A 12 7.47 -7.54 6.00
N SER A 13 7.91 -6.32 5.75
CA SER A 13 7.15 -5.36 4.96
C SER A 13 7.45 -5.57 3.49
N GLU A 14 6.51 -5.21 2.63
CA GLU A 14 6.59 -5.44 1.19
C GLU A 14 6.24 -4.18 0.43
N ILE A 15 7.03 -3.87 -0.59
CA ILE A 15 6.68 -2.83 -1.55
C ILE A 15 6.91 -3.38 -2.94
N GLY A 16 6.12 -2.92 -3.90
CA GLY A 16 6.24 -3.37 -5.27
C GLY A 16 6.08 -2.22 -6.25
N LEU A 17 6.63 -2.40 -7.41
CA LEU A 17 6.50 -1.44 -8.51
C LEU A 17 6.02 -2.20 -9.73
N TYR A 18 4.93 -1.73 -10.31
CA TYR A 18 4.26 -2.42 -11.41
C TYR A 18 4.00 -1.48 -12.57
N ASP A 19 4.03 -2.03 -13.77
CA ASP A 19 3.51 -1.36 -14.96
C ASP A 19 2.30 -2.15 -15.40
N GLY A 20 1.10 -1.66 -15.06
CA GLY A 20 -0.09 -2.46 -15.18
C GLY A 20 0.05 -3.71 -14.33
N GLN A 21 -0.23 -4.86 -14.88
CA GLN A 21 -0.09 -6.13 -14.16
C GLN A 21 1.34 -6.68 -14.20
N THR A 22 2.26 -6.01 -14.89
CA THR A 22 3.63 -6.49 -15.00
C THR A 22 4.47 -6.01 -13.83
N GLN A 23 5.02 -6.95 -13.08
CA GLN A 23 5.89 -6.61 -11.95
C GLN A 23 7.25 -6.15 -12.46
N LEU A 24 7.61 -4.93 -12.12
CA LEU A 24 8.94 -4.41 -12.42
C LEU A 24 9.91 -4.70 -11.29
N ALA A 25 9.45 -4.62 -10.05
CA ALA A 25 10.29 -4.87 -8.89
C ALA A 25 9.43 -5.20 -7.69
N TYR A 26 9.99 -5.95 -6.76
CA TYR A 26 9.30 -6.29 -5.51
C TYR A 26 10.35 -6.46 -4.43
N GLU A 27 10.16 -5.84 -3.30
CA GLU A 27 11.13 -5.91 -2.21
C GLU A 27 10.45 -6.21 -0.90
N THR A 28 11.03 -7.13 -0.11
CA THR A 28 10.59 -7.40 1.25
C THR A 28 11.75 -7.20 2.20
N TRP A 29 11.48 -6.71 3.39
CA TRP A 29 12.53 -6.53 4.40
C TRP A 29 11.92 -6.58 5.79
N PRO A 30 12.71 -7.02 6.80
CA PRO A 30 12.22 -7.04 8.18
C PRO A 30 12.29 -5.63 8.76
N ALA A 31 11.17 -4.95 8.79
CA ALA A 31 11.15 -3.54 9.17
C ALA A 31 11.03 -3.31 10.67
N HIS A 32 10.36 -4.21 11.37
CA HIS A 32 10.20 -4.12 12.82
C HIS A 32 9.74 -2.74 13.27
N ARG A 33 10.41 -2.17 14.29
CA ARG A 33 10.02 -0.89 14.84
C ARG A 33 10.35 0.29 13.96
N GLN A 34 11.24 0.09 13.00
CA GLN A 34 11.72 1.19 12.17
C GLN A 34 10.95 1.32 10.87
N LEU A 35 9.81 0.67 10.78
CA LEU A 35 9.04 0.66 9.54
C LEU A 35 8.74 2.06 9.03
N ALA A 36 8.23 2.93 9.90
CA ALA A 36 7.83 4.27 9.47
C ALA A 36 9.01 5.07 8.94
N GLU A 37 10.21 4.80 9.47
CA GLU A 37 11.42 5.51 9.06
C GLU A 37 12.04 4.93 7.80
N THR A 38 11.94 3.60 7.63
CA THR A 38 12.64 2.94 6.54
C THR A 38 11.81 2.84 5.27
N ILE A 39 10.48 2.78 5.39
CA ILE A 39 9.64 2.51 4.22
C ILE A 39 9.79 3.58 3.14
N HIS A 40 9.86 4.83 3.52
CA HIS A 40 9.98 5.92 2.55
C HIS A 40 11.30 5.80 1.76
N ARG A 41 12.39 5.53 2.47
CA ARG A 41 13.70 5.33 1.84
C ARG A 41 13.70 4.13 0.91
N LYS A 42 13.03 3.05 1.34
CA LYS A 42 12.93 1.85 0.51
C LYS A 42 12.17 2.12 -0.77
N ILE A 43 11.09 2.88 -0.69
CA ILE A 43 10.31 3.22 -1.88
C ILE A 43 11.14 4.07 -2.83
N GLU A 44 11.84 5.08 -2.30
CA GLU A 44 12.67 5.93 -3.15
C GLU A 44 13.77 5.16 -3.83
N ALA A 45 14.39 4.23 -3.12
CA ALA A 45 15.44 3.39 -3.70
C ALA A 45 14.87 2.48 -4.79
N LEU A 46 13.68 1.94 -4.57
CA LEU A 46 13.03 1.08 -5.55
C LEU A 46 12.75 1.85 -6.84
N LEU A 47 12.23 3.05 -6.71
CA LEU A 47 11.96 3.90 -7.88
C LEU A 47 13.25 4.25 -8.61
N ALA A 48 14.25 4.71 -7.87
CA ALA A 48 15.52 5.13 -8.47
C ALA A 48 16.21 3.98 -9.20
N GLY A 49 16.11 2.77 -8.63
CA GLY A 49 16.70 1.59 -9.25
C GLY A 49 16.09 1.25 -10.61
N HIS A 50 14.94 1.81 -10.93
CA HIS A 50 14.25 1.58 -12.20
C HIS A 50 14.09 2.88 -12.99
N GLN A 51 14.95 3.85 -12.71
CA GLN A 51 15.00 5.14 -13.40
C GLN A 51 13.65 5.85 -13.34
N LYS A 52 12.98 5.78 -12.18
CA LYS A 52 11.71 6.44 -11.98
C LYS A 52 11.75 7.36 -10.78
N GLY A 53 10.89 8.37 -10.78
CA GLY A 53 10.70 9.24 -9.64
C GLY A 53 9.23 9.28 -9.29
N TRP A 54 8.88 10.08 -8.29
CA TRP A 54 7.50 10.20 -7.86
C TRP A 54 6.58 10.68 -8.98
N GLN A 55 7.10 11.49 -9.89
CA GLN A 55 6.31 12.00 -11.00
C GLN A 55 5.88 10.89 -11.96
N ASP A 56 6.52 9.74 -11.91
CA ASP A 56 6.17 8.62 -12.78
C ASP A 56 5.09 7.72 -12.18
N VAL A 57 4.87 7.80 -10.86
CA VAL A 57 3.89 6.96 -10.18
C VAL A 57 2.49 7.48 -10.47
N GLN A 58 1.59 6.59 -10.86
CA GLN A 58 0.25 6.95 -11.28
C GLN A 58 -0.85 6.41 -10.39
N GLY A 59 -0.50 5.58 -9.42
CA GLY A 59 -1.48 5.05 -8.49
C GLY A 59 -0.82 4.23 -7.39
N ILE A 60 -1.57 3.99 -6.31
CA ILE A 60 -1.08 3.25 -5.15
C ILE A 60 -2.09 2.16 -4.80
N VAL A 61 -1.59 0.94 -4.58
CA VAL A 61 -2.38 -0.16 -4.02
C VAL A 61 -1.85 -0.44 -2.63
N CYS A 62 -2.70 -0.38 -1.62
CA CYS A 62 -2.31 -0.67 -0.25
C CYS A 62 -3.08 -1.87 0.26
N PHE A 63 -2.36 -2.81 0.90
CA PHE A 63 -3.02 -3.95 1.52
C PHE A 63 -3.83 -3.47 2.71
N GLN A 64 -5.10 -3.79 2.71
CA GLN A 64 -6.07 -3.27 3.67
C GLN A 64 -6.22 -4.15 4.90
N GLY A 65 -5.81 -5.40 4.81
CA GLY A 65 -6.02 -6.38 5.86
C GLY A 65 -6.78 -7.58 5.35
N PRO A 66 -7.17 -8.48 6.25
CA PRO A 66 -6.96 -8.39 7.70
C PRO A 66 -5.51 -8.69 8.07
N GLY A 67 -5.11 -8.22 9.26
CA GLY A 67 -3.76 -8.47 9.73
C GLY A 67 -3.44 -7.69 11.00
N SER A 68 -2.16 -7.61 11.32
CA SER A 68 -1.68 -6.93 12.51
C SER A 68 -2.16 -5.47 12.53
N PHE A 69 -2.79 -5.09 13.62
CA PHE A 69 -3.34 -3.76 13.79
C PHE A 69 -2.29 -2.67 13.56
N THR A 70 -1.18 -2.77 14.28
CA THR A 70 -0.13 -1.74 14.22
C THR A 70 0.49 -1.68 12.84
N GLY A 71 0.83 -2.86 12.29
CA GLY A 71 1.46 -2.91 10.97
C GLY A 71 0.58 -2.34 9.88
N LEU A 72 -0.70 -2.73 9.87
CA LEU A 72 -1.64 -2.21 8.87
C LEU A 72 -1.71 -0.68 8.91
N ARG A 73 -1.79 -0.12 10.12
CA ARG A 73 -1.94 1.33 10.25
C ARG A 73 -0.77 2.10 9.71
N ILE A 74 0.44 1.59 9.92
CA ILE A 74 1.63 2.28 9.43
C ILE A 74 1.62 2.35 7.91
N GLY A 75 1.37 1.22 7.26
CA GLY A 75 1.33 1.18 5.80
C GLY A 75 0.23 2.04 5.21
N LEU A 76 -0.96 1.98 5.81
CA LEU A 76 -2.08 2.78 5.35
C LEU A 76 -1.80 4.28 5.53
N THR A 77 -1.19 4.66 6.65
CA THR A 77 -0.84 6.05 6.90
C THR A 77 0.15 6.56 5.86
N VAL A 78 1.19 5.76 5.57
CA VAL A 78 2.18 6.13 4.56
C VAL A 78 1.53 6.24 3.19
N ALA A 79 0.72 5.24 2.82
CA ALA A 79 0.07 5.22 1.51
C ALA A 79 -0.85 6.42 1.33
N ASN A 80 -1.64 6.73 2.35
CA ASN A 80 -2.55 7.87 2.28
C ASN A 80 -1.80 9.19 2.19
N ALA A 81 -0.68 9.32 2.92
CA ALA A 81 0.12 10.54 2.86
C ALA A 81 0.72 10.73 1.46
N LEU A 82 1.20 9.65 0.85
CA LEU A 82 1.76 9.71 -0.50
C LEU A 82 0.68 10.04 -1.53
N SER A 83 -0.48 9.43 -1.40
CA SER A 83 -1.62 9.70 -2.27
C SER A 83 -1.99 11.19 -2.21
N TYR A 84 -2.07 11.73 -1.02
CA TYR A 84 -2.41 13.13 -0.84
C TYR A 84 -1.32 14.05 -1.38
N SER A 85 -0.06 13.75 -1.04
CA SER A 85 1.05 14.64 -1.41
C SER A 85 1.29 14.71 -2.90
N TYR A 86 1.11 13.60 -3.59
CA TYR A 86 1.39 13.52 -5.02
C TYR A 86 0.14 13.46 -5.87
N GLN A 87 -1.04 13.63 -5.27
CA GLN A 87 -2.31 13.65 -6.00
C GLN A 87 -2.52 12.36 -6.78
N LEU A 88 -2.34 11.22 -6.12
CA LEU A 88 -2.43 9.92 -6.75
C LEU A 88 -3.69 9.18 -6.32
N PRO A 89 -4.37 8.49 -7.23
CA PRO A 89 -5.46 7.61 -6.82
C PRO A 89 -4.91 6.48 -5.96
N ILE A 90 -5.68 6.07 -4.98
CA ILE A 90 -5.31 5.01 -4.05
C ILE A 90 -6.47 4.05 -3.89
N VAL A 91 -6.17 2.75 -3.89
CA VAL A 91 -7.17 1.73 -3.57
C VAL A 91 -6.62 0.82 -2.49
N ALA A 92 -7.50 0.36 -1.61
CA ALA A 92 -7.15 -0.56 -0.54
C ALA A 92 -7.83 -1.89 -0.82
N THR A 93 -7.06 -2.98 -0.77
CA THR A 93 -7.57 -4.30 -1.14
C THR A 93 -7.16 -5.36 -0.13
N GLN A 94 -7.85 -6.50 -0.18
CA GLN A 94 -7.70 -7.60 0.77
C GLN A 94 -7.26 -8.88 0.06
N ASN A 95 -6.76 -9.84 0.84
CA ASN A 95 -6.51 -11.19 0.33
C ASN A 95 -7.82 -11.87 -0.08
N PRO A 96 -7.78 -12.84 -1.02
CA PRO A 96 -6.62 -13.14 -1.85
C PRO A 96 -6.49 -12.16 -3.00
N GLU A 97 -5.38 -12.21 -3.72
CA GLU A 97 -5.21 -11.45 -4.96
C GLU A 97 -5.28 -9.93 -4.76
N TRP A 98 -4.81 -9.47 -3.62
CA TRP A 98 -4.88 -8.04 -3.33
C TRP A 98 -4.14 -7.19 -4.37
N LEU A 99 -3.02 -7.70 -4.90
CA LEU A 99 -2.25 -6.99 -5.91
C LEU A 99 -3.03 -6.90 -7.23
N GLU A 100 -3.47 -8.04 -7.73
CA GLU A 100 -4.17 -8.07 -9.00
C GLU A 100 -5.45 -7.26 -8.95
N MET A 101 -6.20 -7.41 -7.87
CA MET A 101 -7.45 -6.68 -7.71
C MET A 101 -7.22 -5.17 -7.62
N GLY A 102 -6.21 -4.75 -6.86
CA GLY A 102 -5.92 -3.34 -6.71
C GLY A 102 -5.47 -2.71 -8.01
N ILE A 103 -4.60 -3.37 -8.74
CA ILE A 103 -4.14 -2.86 -10.02
C ILE A 103 -5.30 -2.75 -11.00
N ARG A 104 -6.16 -3.77 -11.02
CA ARG A 104 -7.33 -3.76 -11.91
C ARG A 104 -8.26 -2.59 -11.58
N ARG A 105 -8.47 -2.32 -10.29
CA ARG A 105 -9.31 -1.21 -9.88
C ARG A 105 -8.74 0.13 -10.31
N LEU A 106 -7.43 0.31 -10.16
CA LEU A 106 -6.79 1.54 -10.62
C LEU A 106 -6.87 1.71 -12.13
N GLU A 107 -6.68 0.62 -12.86
CA GLU A 107 -6.78 0.67 -14.32
C GLU A 107 -8.19 0.99 -14.78
N ALA A 108 -9.18 0.64 -13.96
CA ALA A 108 -10.58 0.98 -14.25
C ALA A 108 -10.93 2.41 -13.83
N GLY A 109 -9.98 3.16 -13.28
CA GLY A 109 -10.21 4.54 -12.90
C GLY A 109 -10.76 4.72 -11.49
N GLU A 110 -10.71 3.68 -10.67
CA GLU A 110 -11.22 3.78 -9.30
C GLU A 110 -10.22 4.48 -8.38
N ASP A 111 -10.76 5.15 -7.38
CA ASP A 111 -9.95 5.87 -6.40
C ASP A 111 -10.75 5.89 -5.09
N ASP A 112 -10.23 5.22 -4.08
CA ASP A 112 -10.88 5.20 -2.76
C ASP A 112 -10.70 6.51 -2.02
N SER A 113 -9.79 7.36 -2.49
CA SER A 113 -9.43 8.64 -1.90
C SER A 113 -8.73 8.49 -0.55
N LEU A 114 -9.18 7.56 0.27
CA LEU A 114 -8.58 7.29 1.57
C LEU A 114 -8.63 5.79 1.81
N ALA A 115 -7.48 5.19 2.02
CA ALA A 115 -7.39 3.77 2.32
C ALA A 115 -7.65 3.55 3.80
N LEU A 116 -8.62 2.71 4.12
CA LEU A 116 -9.01 2.42 5.50
C LEU A 116 -8.70 0.97 5.84
N PRO A 117 -8.36 0.70 7.10
CA PRO A 117 -8.01 -0.66 7.49
C PRO A 117 -9.25 -1.54 7.59
N PHE A 118 -9.06 -2.84 7.36
CA PHE A 118 -10.06 -3.85 7.59
C PHE A 118 -9.49 -4.85 8.59
N TYR A 119 -10.04 -4.87 9.79
CA TYR A 119 -9.49 -5.71 10.86
C TYR A 119 -10.18 -7.06 10.97
N GLY A 120 -11.10 -7.34 10.10
CA GLY A 120 -11.86 -8.58 10.14
C GLY A 120 -13.17 -8.38 10.87
N ALA A 121 -13.86 -9.48 11.11
CA ALA A 121 -15.21 -9.41 11.69
C ALA A 121 -15.23 -8.75 13.05
N ASP A 122 -14.16 -8.88 13.79
CA ASP A 122 -14.15 -8.36 15.14
C ASP A 122 -14.06 -6.86 15.22
N ALA A 123 -13.65 -6.24 14.18
CA ALA A 123 -13.37 -4.82 14.24
C ALA A 123 -14.59 -4.01 14.58
N HIS A 124 -15.74 -4.51 14.26
CA HIS A 124 -16.93 -3.76 14.48
C HIS A 124 -17.39 -3.80 15.88
N ILE A 125 -16.89 -4.60 16.63
CA ILE A 125 -17.37 -4.80 17.90
C ILE A 125 -17.30 -3.66 18.75
N THR A 126 -17.25 -3.10 18.60
CA THR A 126 -17.16 -2.26 19.49
C THR A 126 -17.92 -1.13 19.58
N LEU A 127 -18.17 -1.63 19.14
CA LEU A 127 -18.52 -0.90 19.37
C LEU A 127 -19.19 -0.29 19.91
N PRO A 128 -19.30 -0.26 19.99
CA PRO A 128 -19.73 0.20 20.48
C PRO A 128 -20.29 0.80 21.03
N LYS A 129 -20.53 0.73 21.25
CA LYS A 129 -20.87 1.11 21.86
C LYS A 129 -21.39 1.97 22.13
N LYS A 130 -21.57 2.08 21.93
CA LYS A 130 -21.87 2.74 22.19
C LYS A 130 -22.23 3.32 22.36
#